data_5c64730f7fed7654b601d169b8f70463
#
_entry.id   5c64730f7fed7654b601d169b8f70463
#
_cell.length_a   1.000
_cell.length_b   1.000
_cell.length_c   1.000
_cell.angle_alpha   90.00
_cell.angle_beta   90.00
_cell.angle_gamma   90.00
#
_symmetry.space_group_name_H-M   'P 1'
#
loop_
_entity.id
_entity.type
_entity.pdbx_description
1 polymer ?
#
loop_
_entity_poly.entity_id
_entity_poly.type
_entity_poly.pdbx_seq_one_letter_code
_entity_poly.pdbx_strand_id
1 'polypeptide(L)'
;MPTLFTKYFQRRLSTWLDKRVPASQEHHLNLNSIFILPSGFGWSFIILSLCLFLLGTNYQNNLMLLLSYLCLSIMLLTLFYTHQNFARLALKALPPTSFHCNQNGEIQLQVIPHVNAQRKCCNGTLFIKWLTVVRHTDTQLEYLRNGRHASAPQQSYSFSLIGNSKREQSQTLNVPLQISRRGQFTLGRMTIACDFPLGLYKCWTHLDFDQQVVVYAKPQEGPITIDKLPNADEPDSVSEITDPTSNEDFYALNDYEIGQPLNRVSWKHVAKNGNWVSKSFTSLQSDSVVLSVPSSEDVETAVSALTQATISWTSTNRVFGIQYKGLNIAPAQGAKHMGECLSALACFNDSPTLTSAPSSKPVSISSIQKKTGA
;
A
#
# COMPACT_ATOMS: atom_id res chain seq x y z
N MET A 1 -18.36 -5.49 25.72
CA MET A 1 -18.56 -4.02 25.56
C MET A 1 -17.36 -3.31 26.15
N PRO A 2 -16.56 -2.57 25.39
CA PRO A 2 -15.55 -1.71 25.99
C PRO A 2 -16.25 -0.58 26.73
N THR A 3 -16.00 -0.46 28.01
CA THR A 3 -16.57 0.57 28.87
C THR A 3 -16.19 1.96 28.34
N LEU A 4 -17.04 2.97 28.50
CA LEU A 4 -16.80 4.38 28.11
C LEU A 4 -15.44 4.88 28.60
N PHE A 5 -14.98 4.36 29.74
CA PHE A 5 -13.68 4.67 30.35
C PHE A 5 -12.50 4.23 29.47
N THR A 6 -12.58 3.04 28.84
CA THR A 6 -11.53 2.53 27.94
C THR A 6 -11.42 3.38 26.65
N LYS A 7 -12.55 3.86 26.11
CA LYS A 7 -12.56 4.74 24.93
C LYS A 7 -11.96 6.11 25.23
N TYR A 8 -12.29 6.69 26.38
CA TYR A 8 -11.74 7.98 26.80
C TYR A 8 -10.22 7.90 27.03
N PHE A 9 -9.75 6.84 27.66
CA PHE A 9 -8.34 6.59 27.89
C PHE A 9 -7.57 6.36 26.58
N GLN A 10 -8.13 5.57 25.66
CA GLN A 10 -7.55 5.36 24.34
C GLN A 10 -7.44 6.67 23.53
N ARG A 11 -8.46 7.52 23.58
CA ARG A 11 -8.44 8.83 22.89
C ARG A 11 -7.39 9.77 23.47
N ARG A 12 -7.22 9.82 24.80
CA ARG A 12 -6.14 10.61 25.42
C ARG A 12 -4.76 10.06 25.11
N LEU A 13 -4.62 8.74 25.09
CA LEU A 13 -3.37 8.08 24.74
C LEU A 13 -3.00 8.36 23.29
N SER A 14 -3.94 8.27 22.36
CA SER A 14 -3.67 8.58 20.94
C SER A 14 -3.25 10.04 20.76
N THR A 15 -3.96 11.00 21.36
CA THR A 15 -3.60 12.44 21.28
C THR A 15 -2.23 12.74 21.89
N TRP A 16 -1.86 12.05 22.98
CA TRP A 16 -0.55 12.18 23.58
C TRP A 16 0.56 11.59 22.70
N LEU A 17 0.29 10.42 22.09
CA LEU A 17 1.20 9.78 21.13
C LEU A 17 1.38 10.62 19.87
N ASP A 18 0.31 11.27 19.36
CA ASP A 18 0.37 12.15 18.19
C ASP A 18 1.31 13.36 18.41
N LYS A 19 1.32 13.90 19.63
CA LYS A 19 2.24 14.97 20.00
C LYS A 19 3.70 14.50 20.15
N ARG A 20 3.90 13.26 20.59
CA ARG A 20 5.24 12.75 20.89
C ARG A 20 5.91 12.09 19.69
N VAL A 21 5.14 11.41 18.87
CA VAL A 21 5.58 10.76 17.64
C VAL A 21 4.60 11.13 16.53
N PRO A 22 4.82 12.25 15.83
CA PRO A 22 3.96 12.68 14.73
C PRO A 22 4.01 11.67 13.59
N ALA A 23 2.95 11.65 12.77
CA ALA A 23 2.91 10.84 11.58
C ALA A 23 3.95 11.31 10.55
N SER A 24 4.72 10.39 9.99
CA SER A 24 5.76 10.65 8.99
C SER A 24 6.03 9.41 8.16
N GLN A 25 6.43 9.57 6.91
CA GLN A 25 6.83 8.44 6.06
C GLN A 25 8.17 7.82 6.47
N GLU A 26 8.99 8.59 7.18
CA GLU A 26 10.31 8.19 7.67
C GLU A 26 10.46 8.54 9.15
N HIS A 27 10.87 7.57 9.94
CA HIS A 27 11.06 7.73 11.39
C HIS A 27 12.48 7.40 11.79
N HIS A 28 13.14 8.38 12.39
CA HIS A 28 14.38 8.21 13.13
C HIS A 28 14.06 8.18 14.62
N LEU A 29 14.42 7.09 15.28
CA LEU A 29 14.12 6.95 16.71
C LEU A 29 15.02 7.87 17.54
N ASN A 30 14.38 8.62 18.42
CA ASN A 30 15.03 9.51 19.37
C ASN A 30 14.74 9.08 20.81
N LEU A 31 15.53 9.58 21.77
CA LEU A 31 15.35 9.32 23.20
C LEU A 31 13.89 9.51 23.67
N ASN A 32 13.19 10.50 23.13
CA ASN A 32 11.82 10.83 23.51
C ASN A 32 10.75 9.89 22.92
N SER A 33 11.08 9.14 21.87
CA SER A 33 10.12 8.24 21.18
C SER A 33 10.17 6.80 21.69
N ILE A 34 11.15 6.46 22.54
CA ILE A 34 11.42 5.10 23.00
C ILE A 34 10.90 4.90 24.42
N PHE A 35 10.18 3.80 24.60
CA PHE A 35 9.73 3.32 25.91
C PHE A 35 10.53 2.09 26.29
N ILE A 36 10.91 1.99 27.56
CA ILE A 36 11.70 0.87 28.08
C ILE A 36 11.09 0.41 29.39
N LEU A 37 10.87 -0.90 29.50
CA LEU A 37 10.52 -1.56 30.76
C LEU A 37 11.29 -2.88 30.91
N PRO A 38 11.52 -3.33 32.14
CA PRO A 38 12.04 -4.67 32.38
C PRO A 38 11.05 -5.71 31.81
N SER A 39 11.58 -6.73 31.17
CA SER A 39 10.80 -7.90 30.74
C SER A 39 10.39 -8.75 31.95
N GLY A 40 9.57 -9.80 31.76
CA GLY A 40 9.29 -10.76 32.82
C GLY A 40 10.58 -11.39 33.39
N PHE A 41 11.52 -11.72 32.50
CA PHE A 41 12.84 -12.21 32.88
C PHE A 41 13.67 -11.12 33.60
N GLY A 42 13.60 -9.87 33.17
CA GLY A 42 14.22 -8.73 33.84
C GLY A 42 13.72 -8.53 35.28
N TRP A 43 12.42 -8.65 35.52
CA TRP A 43 11.86 -8.57 36.86
C TRP A 43 12.36 -9.69 37.77
N SER A 44 12.43 -10.95 37.31
CA SER A 44 12.97 -12.05 38.10
C SER A 44 14.45 -11.82 38.43
N PHE A 45 15.19 -11.22 37.51
CA PHE A 45 16.59 -10.90 37.71
C PHE A 45 16.79 -9.78 38.75
N ILE A 46 15.91 -8.76 38.77
CA ILE A 46 15.89 -7.70 39.80
C ILE A 46 15.62 -8.30 41.18
N ILE A 47 14.61 -9.16 41.29
CA ILE A 47 14.25 -9.80 42.53
C ILE A 47 15.42 -10.67 43.07
N LEU A 48 16.05 -11.44 42.16
CA LEU A 48 17.21 -12.27 42.53
C LEU A 48 18.37 -11.41 43.03
N SER A 49 18.69 -10.31 42.34
CA SER A 49 19.74 -9.39 42.77
C SER A 49 19.45 -8.77 44.15
N LEU A 50 18.19 -8.39 44.39
CA LEU A 50 17.77 -7.83 45.66
C LEU A 50 17.84 -8.90 46.80
N CYS A 51 17.42 -10.13 46.53
CA CYS A 51 17.53 -11.24 47.53
C CYS A 51 18.99 -11.50 47.86
N LEU A 52 19.91 -11.56 46.88
CA LEU A 52 21.33 -11.75 47.12
C LEU A 52 21.92 -10.59 47.96
N PHE A 53 21.48 -9.36 47.72
CA PHE A 53 21.87 -8.20 48.47
C PHE A 53 21.46 -8.32 49.96
N LEU A 54 20.18 -8.63 50.19
CA LEU A 54 19.61 -8.76 51.54
C LEU A 54 20.28 -9.93 52.30
N LEU A 55 20.46 -11.07 51.66
CA LEU A 55 21.15 -12.20 52.28
C LEU A 55 22.62 -11.89 52.54
N GLY A 56 23.29 -11.26 51.60
CA GLY A 56 24.69 -10.86 51.76
C GLY A 56 24.94 -9.90 52.91
N THR A 57 24.03 -8.93 53.09
CA THR A 57 24.06 -7.98 54.25
C THR A 57 23.73 -8.65 55.54
N ASN A 58 22.70 -9.53 55.59
CA ASN A 58 22.28 -10.22 56.80
C ASN A 58 23.37 -11.22 57.30
N TYR A 59 23.94 -11.99 56.42
CA TYR A 59 24.97 -12.97 56.73
C TYR A 59 26.40 -12.44 56.70
N GLN A 60 26.57 -11.13 56.47
CA GLN A 60 27.88 -10.47 56.33
C GLN A 60 28.82 -11.18 55.32
N ASN A 61 28.20 -11.75 54.27
CA ASN A 61 28.95 -12.50 53.26
C ASN A 61 29.32 -11.59 52.10
N ASN A 62 30.61 -11.24 52.05
CA ASN A 62 31.15 -10.33 51.02
C ASN A 62 31.03 -10.91 49.61
N LEU A 63 31.06 -12.24 49.42
CA LEU A 63 30.92 -12.87 48.12
C LEU A 63 29.51 -12.71 47.58
N MET A 64 28.47 -12.89 48.41
CA MET A 64 27.06 -12.64 48.01
C MET A 64 26.81 -11.17 47.66
N LEU A 65 27.38 -10.24 48.43
CA LEU A 65 27.31 -8.82 48.14
C LEU A 65 27.95 -8.49 46.80
N LEU A 66 29.15 -9.01 46.56
CA LEU A 66 29.85 -8.82 45.30
C LEU A 66 29.04 -9.34 44.11
N LEU A 67 28.42 -10.51 44.24
CA LEU A 67 27.57 -11.11 43.21
C LEU A 67 26.33 -10.25 42.96
N SER A 68 25.68 -9.71 44.01
CA SER A 68 24.55 -8.79 43.86
C SER A 68 24.95 -7.51 43.12
N TYR A 69 26.08 -6.88 43.44
CA TYR A 69 26.57 -5.71 42.72
C TYR A 69 26.92 -6.02 41.27
N LEU A 70 27.49 -7.20 41.00
CA LEU A 70 27.72 -7.66 39.62
C LEU A 70 26.40 -7.76 38.84
N CYS A 71 25.36 -8.40 39.39
CA CYS A 71 24.06 -8.50 38.78
C CYS A 71 23.44 -7.12 38.49
N LEU A 72 23.51 -6.20 39.45
CA LEU A 72 23.03 -4.84 39.31
C LEU A 72 23.78 -4.08 38.23
N SER A 73 25.08 -4.22 38.16
CA SER A 73 25.94 -3.63 37.12
C SER A 73 25.57 -4.14 35.73
N ILE A 74 25.34 -5.47 35.56
CA ILE A 74 24.86 -6.06 34.31
C ILE A 74 23.51 -5.48 33.90
N MET A 75 22.58 -5.31 34.85
CA MET A 75 21.29 -4.69 34.62
C MET A 75 21.42 -3.27 34.07
N LEU A 76 22.21 -2.42 34.71
CA LEU A 76 22.42 -1.03 34.27
C LEU A 76 23.09 -0.97 32.90
N LEU A 77 24.12 -1.80 32.67
CA LEU A 77 24.79 -1.85 31.39
C LEU A 77 23.86 -2.30 30.26
N THR A 78 23.05 -3.34 30.56
CA THR A 78 22.07 -3.84 29.57
C THR A 78 20.99 -2.82 29.26
N LEU A 79 20.48 -2.08 30.26
CA LEU A 79 19.52 -0.98 30.06
C LEU A 79 20.06 0.04 29.04
N PHE A 80 21.27 0.50 29.28
CA PHE A 80 21.92 1.49 28.41
C PHE A 80 22.14 0.94 27.00
N TYR A 81 22.63 -0.29 26.92
CA TYR A 81 22.92 -0.93 25.63
C TYR A 81 21.66 -1.21 24.81
N THR A 82 20.58 -1.70 25.45
CA THR A 82 19.28 -1.96 24.81
C THR A 82 18.70 -0.67 24.25
N HIS A 83 18.73 0.41 25.04
CA HIS A 83 18.25 1.72 24.60
C HIS A 83 19.07 2.24 23.41
N GLN A 84 20.40 2.22 23.51
CA GLN A 84 21.29 2.70 22.45
C GLN A 84 21.16 1.88 21.15
N ASN A 85 20.95 0.55 21.27
CA ASN A 85 20.73 -0.32 20.12
C ASN A 85 19.43 0.06 19.39
N PHE A 86 18.33 0.23 20.15
CA PHE A 86 17.02 0.55 19.57
C PHE A 86 16.97 1.98 19.01
N ALA A 87 17.65 2.94 19.62
CA ALA A 87 17.74 4.32 19.13
C ALA A 87 18.47 4.46 17.77
N ARG A 88 19.17 3.42 17.32
CA ARG A 88 19.82 3.39 16.00
C ARG A 88 18.90 2.93 14.88
N LEU A 89 17.67 2.55 15.20
CA LEU A 89 16.70 2.09 14.21
C LEU A 89 16.13 3.29 13.48
N ALA A 90 16.20 3.27 12.16
CA ALA A 90 15.50 4.18 11.27
C ALA A 90 14.68 3.37 10.28
N LEU A 91 13.42 3.72 10.11
CA LEU A 91 12.45 3.00 9.28
C LEU A 91 11.77 3.96 8.32
N LYS A 92 11.64 3.52 7.08
CA LYS A 92 10.89 4.21 6.03
C LYS A 92 9.81 3.27 5.49
N ALA A 93 8.59 3.78 5.38
CA ALA A 93 7.54 3.04 4.70
C ALA A 93 7.65 3.25 3.19
N LEU A 94 7.61 2.16 2.43
CA LEU A 94 7.47 2.19 0.99
C LEU A 94 6.00 2.37 0.62
N PRO A 95 5.68 2.89 -0.58
CA PRO A 95 4.30 3.02 -1.02
C PRO A 95 3.58 1.66 -0.94
N PRO A 96 2.40 1.58 -0.30
CA PRO A 96 1.69 0.34 -0.16
C PRO A 96 1.14 -0.12 -1.51
N THR A 97 1.19 -1.42 -1.76
CA THR A 97 0.53 -2.03 -2.90
C THR A 97 -0.96 -2.22 -2.58
N SER A 98 -1.82 -1.93 -3.57
CA SER A 98 -3.25 -2.21 -3.45
C SER A 98 -3.50 -3.71 -3.47
N PHE A 99 -4.51 -4.19 -2.75
CA PHE A 99 -4.88 -5.61 -2.66
C PHE A 99 -6.40 -5.75 -2.55
N HIS A 100 -6.90 -6.97 -2.76
CA HIS A 100 -8.33 -7.24 -2.65
C HIS A 100 -8.75 -7.50 -1.20
N CYS A 101 -10.00 -7.13 -0.85
CA CYS A 101 -10.52 -7.37 0.48
C CYS A 101 -10.52 -8.87 0.83
N ASN A 102 -10.29 -9.18 2.11
CA ASN A 102 -10.10 -10.52 2.65
C ASN A 102 -8.85 -11.27 2.14
N GLN A 103 -8.00 -10.65 1.33
CA GLN A 103 -6.68 -11.16 1.00
C GLN A 103 -5.62 -10.59 1.92
N ASN A 104 -4.50 -11.27 2.00
CA ASN A 104 -3.34 -10.78 2.73
C ASN A 104 -2.64 -9.73 1.88
N GLY A 105 -2.74 -8.46 2.29
CA GLY A 105 -1.89 -7.40 1.80
C GLY A 105 -0.60 -7.33 2.61
N GLU A 106 0.38 -6.61 2.12
CA GLU A 106 1.67 -6.39 2.80
C GLU A 106 2.06 -4.93 2.73
N ILE A 107 2.61 -4.44 3.83
CA ILE A 107 3.28 -3.14 3.88
C ILE A 107 4.77 -3.39 4.00
N GLN A 108 5.50 -2.74 3.12
CA GLN A 108 6.94 -2.83 3.08
C GLN A 108 7.56 -1.71 3.90
N LEU A 109 8.29 -2.08 4.96
CA LEU A 109 9.08 -1.18 5.76
C LEU A 109 10.56 -1.41 5.46
N GLN A 110 11.22 -0.37 5.00
CA GLN A 110 12.65 -0.40 4.73
C GLN A 110 13.42 0.06 5.97
N VAL A 111 14.35 -0.75 6.43
CA VAL A 111 15.31 -0.36 7.46
C VAL A 111 16.39 0.48 6.79
N ILE A 112 16.51 1.76 7.19
CA ILE A 112 17.49 2.67 6.63
C ILE A 112 18.82 2.48 7.34
N PRO A 113 19.92 2.20 6.61
CA PRO A 113 21.24 2.17 7.20
C PRO A 113 21.64 3.59 7.64
N HIS A 114 22.22 3.71 8.82
CA HIS A 114 22.67 5.02 9.30
C HIS A 114 23.85 5.53 8.43
N VAL A 115 23.73 6.74 7.91
CA VAL A 115 24.68 7.38 6.98
C VAL A 115 26.11 7.52 7.58
N ASN A 116 26.23 7.61 8.91
CA ASN A 116 27.52 7.71 9.57
C ASN A 116 28.14 6.32 9.74
N ALA A 117 29.20 6.06 8.97
CA ALA A 117 29.95 4.80 8.90
C ALA A 117 30.49 4.26 10.26
N GLN A 118 30.47 5.06 11.32
CA GLN A 118 30.94 4.68 12.66
C GLN A 118 29.83 4.17 13.59
N ARG A 119 28.54 4.36 13.25
CA ARG A 119 27.44 3.88 14.10
C ARG A 119 27.01 2.48 13.67
N LYS A 120 27.05 1.55 14.61
CA LYS A 120 26.55 0.19 14.40
C LYS A 120 25.04 0.22 14.13
N CYS A 121 24.55 -0.61 13.21
CA CYS A 121 23.13 -0.80 12.96
C CYS A 121 22.41 -1.38 14.19
N CYS A 122 21.09 -1.27 14.24
CA CYS A 122 20.27 -1.97 15.23
C CYS A 122 20.40 -3.49 14.99
N ASN A 123 20.62 -4.24 16.07
CA ASN A 123 20.73 -5.69 16.03
C ASN A 123 19.59 -6.34 16.83
N GLY A 124 19.29 -7.59 16.51
CA GLY A 124 18.32 -8.40 17.23
C GLY A 124 17.03 -8.62 16.47
N THR A 125 16.02 -9.13 17.14
CA THR A 125 14.71 -9.39 16.56
C THR A 125 13.77 -8.22 16.82
N LEU A 126 13.19 -7.70 15.75
CA LEU A 126 12.11 -6.72 15.83
C LEU A 126 10.76 -7.44 15.89
N PHE A 127 9.95 -7.06 16.85
CA PHE A 127 8.55 -7.48 16.97
C PHE A 127 7.66 -6.35 16.54
N ILE A 128 6.91 -6.55 15.45
CA ILE A 128 5.99 -5.56 14.89
C ILE A 128 4.56 -6.03 15.13
N LYS A 129 3.73 -5.16 15.69
CA LYS A 129 2.33 -5.41 15.95
C LYS A 129 1.50 -4.20 15.55
N TRP A 130 0.38 -4.40 14.89
CA TRP A 130 -0.59 -3.35 14.66
C TRP A 130 -1.26 -2.92 15.97
N LEU A 131 -1.19 -1.64 16.29
CA LEU A 131 -1.96 -1.05 17.39
C LEU A 131 -3.38 -0.74 16.91
N THR A 132 -3.47 -0.11 15.74
CA THR A 132 -4.71 0.12 14.99
C THR A 132 -4.40 -0.12 13.52
N VAL A 133 -5.23 -0.89 12.83
CA VAL A 133 -5.01 -1.16 11.39
C VAL A 133 -5.39 0.05 10.55
N VAL A 134 -6.52 0.68 10.88
CA VAL A 134 -7.07 1.84 10.17
C VAL A 134 -7.17 3.00 11.14
N ARG A 135 -6.73 4.19 10.70
CA ARG A 135 -6.91 5.43 11.46
C ARG A 135 -8.38 5.84 11.38
N HIS A 136 -9.01 6.07 12.51
CA HIS A 136 -10.37 6.59 12.57
C HIS A 136 -10.36 8.08 12.24
N THR A 137 -10.83 8.46 11.06
CA THR A 137 -11.27 9.82 10.74
C THR A 137 -12.73 9.98 11.16
N ASP A 138 -13.09 11.13 11.70
CA ASP A 138 -14.43 11.40 12.28
C ASP A 138 -15.60 11.14 11.30
N THR A 139 -15.37 11.22 10.01
CA THR A 139 -16.36 10.94 8.94
C THR A 139 -16.64 9.44 8.74
N GLN A 140 -15.76 8.54 9.16
CA GLN A 140 -15.95 7.09 9.03
C GLN A 140 -16.53 6.44 10.31
N LEU A 141 -16.62 7.19 11.41
CA LEU A 141 -17.16 6.67 12.69
C LEU A 141 -18.62 6.22 12.61
N GLU A 142 -19.41 6.83 11.75
CA GLU A 142 -20.82 6.47 11.57
C GLU A 142 -20.99 5.15 10.80
N TYR A 143 -20.12 4.89 9.84
CA TYR A 143 -20.13 3.66 9.03
C TYR A 143 -19.60 2.44 9.80
N LEU A 144 -18.65 2.63 10.72
CA LEU A 144 -18.07 1.57 11.55
C LEU A 144 -18.98 1.15 12.70
N ARG A 145 -20.04 1.90 12.98
CA ARG A 145 -21.00 1.61 14.07
C ARG A 145 -21.87 0.40 13.76
N ASN A 146 -22.08 0.06 12.49
CA ASN A 146 -22.99 -1.01 12.05
C ASN A 146 -22.29 -2.26 11.49
N GLY A 147 -20.97 -2.37 11.51
CA GLY A 147 -20.28 -3.52 10.96
C GLY A 147 -19.08 -3.98 11.80
N ARG A 148 -18.99 -5.29 11.96
CA ARG A 148 -17.93 -5.99 12.68
C ARG A 148 -16.56 -5.49 12.21
N HIS A 149 -15.79 -5.03 13.17
CA HIS A 149 -14.52 -4.36 13.07
C HIS A 149 -13.49 -5.08 12.17
N ALA A 150 -12.66 -4.30 11.46
CA ALA A 150 -11.32 -4.74 11.11
C ALA A 150 -10.58 -4.98 12.44
N SER A 151 -10.67 -6.17 12.95
CA SER A 151 -9.91 -6.59 14.14
C SER A 151 -8.45 -6.54 13.71
N ALA A 152 -7.67 -5.63 14.33
CA ALA A 152 -6.23 -5.69 14.19
C ALA A 152 -5.84 -7.13 14.56
N PRO A 153 -5.13 -7.85 13.67
CA PRO A 153 -4.63 -9.15 14.04
C PRO A 153 -3.80 -8.95 15.31
N GLN A 154 -4.16 -9.60 16.40
CA GLN A 154 -3.41 -9.53 17.67
C GLN A 154 -2.01 -10.16 17.52
N GLN A 155 -1.69 -10.58 16.33
CA GLN A 155 -0.50 -11.30 15.98
C GLN A 155 0.70 -10.35 15.90
N SER A 156 1.75 -10.67 16.62
CA SER A 156 3.04 -9.99 16.51
C SER A 156 3.89 -10.72 15.47
N TYR A 157 4.45 -9.96 14.56
CA TYR A 157 5.35 -10.47 13.53
C TYR A 157 6.79 -10.24 14.00
N SER A 158 7.63 -11.26 13.87
CA SER A 158 9.04 -11.20 14.27
C SER A 158 9.93 -11.14 13.03
N PHE A 159 10.84 -10.17 13.01
CA PHE A 159 11.82 -9.98 11.93
C PHE A 159 13.22 -9.95 12.52
N SER A 160 14.07 -10.85 12.07
CA SER A 160 15.48 -10.83 12.48
C SER A 160 16.23 -9.74 11.71
N LEU A 161 16.79 -8.77 12.42
CA LEU A 161 17.75 -7.84 11.84
C LEU A 161 19.09 -8.53 11.77
N ILE A 162 19.51 -8.86 10.56
CA ILE A 162 20.85 -9.35 10.32
C ILE A 162 21.76 -8.13 10.45
N GLY A 163 22.60 -8.13 11.48
CA GLY A 163 23.63 -7.10 11.66
C GLY A 163 24.57 -7.13 10.46
N ASN A 164 24.21 -6.36 9.43
CA ASN A 164 24.94 -6.35 8.18
C ASN A 164 26.30 -5.68 8.39
N SER A 165 27.36 -6.47 8.46
CA SER A 165 28.72 -5.96 8.36
C SER A 165 29.06 -5.46 6.94
N LYS A 166 28.17 -5.65 5.95
CA LYS A 166 28.26 -5.08 4.61
C LYS A 166 27.33 -3.86 4.51
N ARG A 167 27.89 -2.71 4.50
CA ARG A 167 27.38 -1.35 4.69
C ARG A 167 26.27 -0.85 3.76
N GLU A 168 25.69 -1.64 2.85
CA GLU A 168 24.90 -1.09 1.74
C GLU A 168 23.52 -1.74 1.49
N GLN A 169 23.16 -2.81 2.18
CA GLN A 169 21.86 -3.44 1.92
C GLN A 169 20.80 -3.00 2.92
N SER A 170 19.89 -2.17 2.46
CA SER A 170 18.65 -1.90 3.18
C SER A 170 17.82 -3.18 3.27
N GLN A 171 17.44 -3.57 4.48
CA GLN A 171 16.57 -4.72 4.70
C GLN A 171 15.10 -4.25 4.59
N THR A 172 14.31 -4.95 3.78
CA THR A 172 12.87 -4.71 3.68
C THR A 172 12.13 -5.71 4.56
N LEU A 173 11.21 -5.21 5.37
CA LEU A 173 10.35 -5.99 6.26
C LEU A 173 8.94 -5.97 5.70
N ASN A 174 8.38 -7.13 5.36
CA ASN A 174 7.01 -7.25 4.85
C ASN A 174 6.06 -7.49 6.02
N VAL A 175 5.30 -6.48 6.39
CA VAL A 175 4.33 -6.55 7.49
C VAL A 175 2.96 -6.90 6.91
N PRO A 176 2.39 -8.07 7.26
CA PRO A 176 1.08 -8.46 6.76
C PRO A 176 -0.02 -7.54 7.25
N LEU A 177 -0.98 -7.31 6.37
CA LEU A 177 -2.15 -6.48 6.59
C LEU A 177 -3.38 -7.18 6.03
N GLN A 178 -4.46 -7.22 6.80
CA GLN A 178 -5.73 -7.77 6.34
C GLN A 178 -6.86 -6.79 6.63
N ILE A 179 -7.60 -6.42 5.58
CA ILE A 179 -8.77 -5.56 5.66
C ILE A 179 -9.93 -6.27 4.97
N SER A 180 -11.07 -6.35 5.66
CA SER A 180 -12.25 -7.08 5.20
C SER A 180 -13.21 -6.24 4.35
N ARG A 181 -12.95 -4.96 4.16
CA ARG A 181 -13.79 -4.04 3.38
C ARG A 181 -13.01 -3.39 2.28
N ARG A 182 -13.67 -3.11 1.16
CA ARG A 182 -13.13 -2.29 0.09
C ARG A 182 -13.16 -0.81 0.46
N GLY A 183 -12.30 -0.03 -0.15
CA GLY A 183 -12.25 1.41 0.02
C GLY A 183 -10.84 1.95 0.14
N GLN A 184 -10.74 3.25 0.35
CA GLN A 184 -9.48 3.92 0.65
C GLN A 184 -9.34 4.07 2.17
N PHE A 185 -8.26 3.54 2.73
CA PHE A 185 -8.00 3.57 4.17
C PHE A 185 -6.68 4.24 4.47
N THR A 186 -6.69 5.12 5.46
CA THR A 186 -5.46 5.62 6.07
C THR A 186 -5.04 4.63 7.14
N LEU A 187 -3.81 4.13 7.04
CA LEU A 187 -3.28 3.14 7.96
C LEU A 187 -3.01 3.76 9.33
N GLY A 188 -3.18 2.95 10.34
CA GLY A 188 -3.00 3.34 11.72
C GLY A 188 -1.57 3.09 12.22
N ARG A 189 -1.42 3.16 13.55
CA ARG A 189 -0.13 3.02 14.22
C ARG A 189 0.31 1.58 14.37
N MET A 190 1.61 1.36 14.22
CA MET A 190 2.28 0.11 14.53
C MET A 190 3.13 0.24 15.79
N THR A 191 3.14 -0.80 16.61
CA THR A 191 4.07 -0.95 17.73
C THR A 191 5.26 -1.76 17.27
N ILE A 192 6.44 -1.21 17.41
CA ILE A 192 7.71 -1.86 17.10
C ILE A 192 8.47 -2.06 18.39
N ALA A 193 8.89 -3.26 18.68
CA ALA A 193 9.58 -3.62 19.90
C ALA A 193 10.84 -4.44 19.63
N CYS A 194 11.81 -4.36 20.54
CA CYS A 194 13.03 -5.15 20.52
C CYS A 194 13.46 -5.47 21.95
N ASP A 195 14.03 -6.65 22.17
CA ASP A 195 14.50 -7.13 23.46
C ASP A 195 16.00 -7.45 23.51
N PHE A 196 16.73 -7.07 22.46
CA PHE A 196 18.18 -7.28 22.39
C PHE A 196 18.96 -6.41 23.40
N PRO A 197 20.07 -6.91 24.07
CA PRO A 197 20.79 -8.15 23.78
C PRO A 197 20.37 -9.36 24.65
N LEU A 198 20.03 -9.17 25.90
CA LEU A 198 19.82 -10.25 26.88
C LEU A 198 18.36 -10.55 27.20
N GLY A 199 17.41 -9.82 26.59
CA GLY A 199 16.00 -9.96 26.90
C GLY A 199 15.60 -9.46 28.31
N LEU A 200 16.52 -8.83 29.07
CA LEU A 200 16.22 -8.25 30.39
C LEU A 200 15.27 -7.04 30.30
N TYR A 201 15.40 -6.27 29.23
CA TYR A 201 14.56 -5.11 28.95
C TYR A 201 13.89 -5.25 27.58
N LYS A 202 12.66 -4.74 27.53
CA LYS A 202 11.92 -4.59 26.28
C LYS A 202 11.81 -3.11 25.95
N CYS A 203 12.35 -2.73 24.81
CA CYS A 203 12.17 -1.40 24.22
C CYS A 203 11.03 -1.45 23.21
N TRP A 204 10.19 -0.41 23.16
CA TRP A 204 9.17 -0.29 22.12
C TRP A 204 8.86 1.16 21.78
N THR A 205 8.28 1.35 20.63
CA THR A 205 7.77 2.64 20.14
C THR A 205 6.49 2.43 19.36
N HIS A 206 5.73 3.51 19.16
CA HIS A 206 4.50 3.51 18.37
C HIS A 206 4.69 4.45 17.18
N LEU A 207 4.84 3.90 15.97
CA LEU A 207 5.09 4.66 14.76
C LEU A 207 3.83 4.75 13.89
N ASP A 208 3.65 5.89 13.25
CA ASP A 208 2.59 6.16 12.29
C ASP A 208 3.23 6.63 10.99
N PHE A 209 3.08 5.84 9.93
CA PHE A 209 3.73 6.10 8.66
C PHE A 209 2.89 6.93 7.68
N ASP A 210 1.70 7.37 8.06
CA ASP A 210 0.78 8.17 7.24
C ASP A 210 0.55 7.60 5.84
N GLN A 211 0.41 6.28 5.76
CA GLN A 211 0.21 5.56 4.51
C GLN A 211 -1.27 5.42 4.19
N GLN A 212 -1.62 5.64 2.93
CA GLN A 212 -2.96 5.38 2.41
C GLN A 212 -2.93 4.15 1.51
N VAL A 213 -3.85 3.24 1.73
CA VAL A 213 -3.99 2.02 0.92
C VAL A 213 -5.38 1.95 0.31
N VAL A 214 -5.44 1.53 -0.94
CA VAL A 214 -6.70 1.22 -1.63
C VAL A 214 -6.92 -0.29 -1.58
N VAL A 215 -8.04 -0.69 -1.01
CA VAL A 215 -8.46 -2.09 -0.92
C VAL A 215 -9.57 -2.31 -1.93
N TYR A 216 -9.30 -3.14 -2.92
CA TYR A 216 -10.24 -3.48 -3.98
C TYR A 216 -11.32 -4.45 -3.50
N ALA A 217 -12.46 -4.47 -4.17
CA ALA A 217 -13.48 -5.47 -3.91
C ALA A 217 -12.95 -6.89 -4.19
N LYS A 218 -13.52 -7.88 -3.53
CA LYS A 218 -13.21 -9.29 -3.81
C LYS A 218 -13.76 -9.64 -5.20
N PRO A 219 -12.91 -10.11 -6.13
CA PRO A 219 -13.40 -10.53 -7.44
C PRO A 219 -14.31 -11.76 -7.31
N GLN A 220 -15.52 -11.65 -7.85
CA GLN A 220 -16.51 -12.73 -7.86
C GLN A 220 -17.26 -12.71 -9.19
N GLU A 221 -17.63 -13.88 -9.69
CA GLU A 221 -18.46 -13.99 -10.87
C GLU A 221 -19.88 -13.52 -10.56
N GLY A 222 -20.49 -12.79 -11.51
CA GLY A 222 -21.83 -12.26 -11.36
C GLY A 222 -22.41 -11.82 -12.71
N PRO A 223 -23.67 -11.40 -12.73
CA PRO A 223 -24.34 -10.96 -13.96
C PRO A 223 -23.70 -9.67 -14.47
N ILE A 224 -23.22 -9.70 -15.71
CA ILE A 224 -22.63 -8.54 -16.39
C ILE A 224 -23.36 -8.35 -17.70
N THR A 225 -23.79 -7.13 -17.97
CA THR A 225 -24.32 -6.72 -19.27
C THR A 225 -23.21 -6.04 -20.05
N ILE A 226 -23.08 -6.39 -21.30
CA ILE A 226 -22.06 -5.89 -22.20
C ILE A 226 -22.77 -5.01 -23.22
N ASP A 227 -22.63 -3.71 -23.08
CA ASP A 227 -23.21 -2.76 -24.02
C ASP A 227 -22.12 -2.30 -25.01
N LYS A 228 -22.34 -2.53 -26.29
CA LYS A 228 -21.48 -1.98 -27.32
C LYS A 228 -21.76 -0.49 -27.46
N LEU A 229 -20.77 0.34 -27.33
CA LEU A 229 -20.90 1.75 -27.68
C LEU A 229 -21.11 1.86 -29.19
N PRO A 230 -22.20 2.49 -29.68
CA PRO A 230 -22.29 2.84 -31.06
C PRO A 230 -21.13 3.78 -31.35
N ASN A 231 -20.28 3.41 -32.32
CA ASN A 231 -19.26 4.32 -32.80
C ASN A 231 -19.93 5.62 -33.23
N ALA A 232 -19.47 6.76 -32.69
CA ALA A 232 -20.07 8.07 -32.93
C ALA A 232 -20.03 8.51 -34.40
N ASP A 233 -19.48 7.69 -35.31
CA ASP A 233 -19.32 7.92 -36.73
C ASP A 233 -19.83 6.77 -37.58
N GLU A 234 -21.10 6.36 -37.44
CA GLU A 234 -21.79 5.66 -38.53
C GLU A 234 -22.98 6.49 -39.02
N PRO A 235 -22.80 7.25 -40.11
CA PRO A 235 -23.79 7.23 -41.16
C PRO A 235 -23.57 5.97 -42.01
N ASP A 236 -24.65 5.34 -42.44
CA ASP A 236 -24.79 4.15 -43.31
C ASP A 236 -23.92 4.14 -44.60
N SER A 237 -22.61 4.26 -44.46
CA SER A 237 -21.66 4.16 -45.56
C SER A 237 -20.33 3.64 -45.02
N VAL A 238 -19.89 2.56 -45.60
CA VAL A 238 -18.52 2.02 -45.53
C VAL A 238 -17.54 3.15 -45.90
N SER A 239 -17.21 4.04 -44.99
CA SER A 239 -16.18 5.03 -45.18
C SER A 239 -14.86 4.43 -44.71
N GLU A 240 -14.01 4.12 -45.70
CA GLU A 240 -12.61 3.82 -45.51
C GLU A 240 -11.92 4.97 -44.82
N ILE A 241 -11.86 4.97 -43.48
CA ILE A 241 -11.01 5.89 -42.73
C ILE A 241 -9.59 5.39 -42.81
N THR A 242 -8.85 5.98 -43.66
CA THR A 242 -7.46 5.69 -43.96
C THR A 242 -6.56 6.47 -43.00
N ASP A 243 -6.11 5.86 -41.93
CA ASP A 243 -5.04 6.41 -41.08
C ASP A 243 -3.67 5.90 -41.63
N PRO A 244 -2.74 6.77 -42.08
CA PRO A 244 -1.54 6.34 -42.77
C PRO A 244 -0.43 5.75 -41.89
N THR A 245 -0.68 5.55 -40.58
CA THR A 245 0.37 5.13 -39.62
C THR A 245 0.08 3.80 -38.89
N SER A 246 -1.03 3.13 -39.18
CA SER A 246 -1.33 1.83 -38.53
C SER A 246 -0.71 0.67 -39.33
N ASN A 247 -0.19 -0.35 -38.61
CA ASN A 247 0.15 -1.67 -39.16
C ASN A 247 -1.17 -2.39 -39.50
N GLU A 248 -1.62 -2.13 -40.72
CA GLU A 248 -2.89 -2.63 -41.24
C GLU A 248 -2.71 -4.03 -41.80
N ASP A 249 -3.54 -4.97 -41.40
CA ASP A 249 -3.57 -6.29 -42.06
C ASP A 249 -4.18 -6.16 -43.45
N PHE A 250 -3.51 -6.77 -44.45
CA PHE A 250 -3.96 -6.79 -45.83
C PHE A 250 -5.32 -7.51 -45.93
N TYR A 251 -6.36 -6.80 -46.40
CA TYR A 251 -7.69 -7.33 -46.56
C TYR A 251 -7.99 -7.79 -47.96
N ALA A 252 -7.87 -6.91 -48.94
CA ALA A 252 -8.24 -7.22 -50.34
C ALA A 252 -7.48 -6.36 -51.36
N LEU A 253 -7.56 -6.72 -52.63
CA LEU A 253 -7.14 -5.92 -53.74
C LEU A 253 -8.39 -5.39 -54.46
N ASN A 254 -8.52 -4.08 -54.54
CA ASN A 254 -9.62 -3.43 -55.23
C ASN A 254 -9.09 -2.70 -56.48
N ASP A 255 -9.96 -2.47 -57.46
CA ASP A 255 -9.54 -1.69 -58.67
C ASP A 255 -9.14 -0.28 -58.28
N TYR A 256 -8.06 0.23 -58.86
CA TYR A 256 -7.53 1.55 -58.57
C TYR A 256 -8.44 2.64 -59.15
N GLU A 257 -8.86 3.57 -58.30
CA GLU A 257 -9.58 4.77 -58.68
C GLU A 257 -8.65 5.98 -58.78
N ILE A 258 -8.86 6.84 -59.78
CA ILE A 258 -8.05 8.04 -60.00
C ILE A 258 -8.24 8.99 -58.82
N GLY A 259 -7.10 9.26 -58.10
CA GLY A 259 -7.08 10.09 -56.89
C GLY A 259 -6.61 9.36 -55.64
N GLN A 260 -6.54 8.03 -55.68
CA GLN A 260 -5.95 7.27 -54.59
C GLN A 260 -4.42 7.40 -54.52
N PRO A 261 -3.81 7.37 -53.30
CA PRO A 261 -2.37 7.52 -53.16
C PRO A 261 -1.62 6.34 -53.80
N LEU A 262 -0.63 6.62 -54.59
CA LEU A 262 0.16 5.65 -55.38
C LEU A 262 0.97 4.67 -54.51
N ASN A 263 1.20 4.96 -53.24
CA ASN A 263 1.86 4.05 -52.28
C ASN A 263 1.00 2.82 -51.99
N ARG A 264 -0.31 2.86 -52.21
CA ARG A 264 -1.24 1.75 -52.05
C ARG A 264 -1.37 0.84 -53.26
N VAL A 265 -0.84 1.25 -54.40
CA VAL A 265 -0.88 0.46 -55.64
C VAL A 265 -0.03 -0.79 -55.48
N SER A 266 -0.59 -1.94 -55.83
CA SER A 266 0.13 -3.21 -55.89
C SER A 266 0.97 -3.32 -57.15
N TRP A 267 2.14 -2.71 -57.19
CA TRP A 267 3.03 -2.70 -58.33
C TRP A 267 3.37 -4.08 -58.89
N LYS A 268 3.36 -5.11 -57.99
CA LYS A 268 3.57 -6.50 -58.40
C LYS A 268 2.43 -7.02 -59.31
N HIS A 269 1.18 -6.60 -59.05
CA HIS A 269 0.02 -6.95 -59.85
C HIS A 269 -0.03 -6.19 -61.16
N VAL A 270 0.27 -4.90 -61.12
CA VAL A 270 0.36 -4.04 -62.28
C VAL A 270 1.41 -4.57 -63.26
N ALA A 271 2.57 -4.99 -62.77
CA ALA A 271 3.64 -5.54 -63.60
C ALA A 271 3.27 -6.91 -64.25
N LYS A 272 2.41 -7.68 -63.64
CA LYS A 272 2.03 -8.98 -64.13
C LYS A 272 0.83 -8.97 -65.08
N ASN A 273 -0.19 -8.16 -64.80
CA ASN A 273 -1.48 -8.21 -65.46
C ASN A 273 -1.84 -6.91 -66.19
N GLY A 274 -1.06 -5.82 -66.03
CA GLY A 274 -1.35 -4.50 -66.61
C GLY A 274 -2.52 -3.76 -65.95
N ASN A 275 -3.28 -4.37 -65.05
CA ASN A 275 -4.41 -3.74 -64.38
C ASN A 275 -3.97 -3.05 -63.08
N TRP A 276 -4.44 -1.83 -62.89
CA TRP A 276 -4.15 -1.05 -61.73
C TRP A 276 -5.02 -1.51 -60.58
N VAL A 277 -4.39 -1.99 -59.49
CA VAL A 277 -5.07 -2.51 -58.29
C VAL A 277 -4.49 -1.86 -57.05
N SER A 278 -5.34 -1.37 -56.18
CA SER A 278 -4.96 -0.80 -54.88
C SER A 278 -5.14 -1.84 -53.76
N LYS A 279 -4.25 -1.78 -52.79
CA LYS A 279 -4.34 -2.59 -51.58
C LYS A 279 -5.31 -1.91 -50.63
N SER A 280 -6.36 -2.60 -50.22
CA SER A 280 -7.21 -2.22 -49.10
C SER A 280 -6.72 -2.90 -47.83
N PHE A 281 -6.62 -2.13 -46.79
CA PHE A 281 -6.25 -2.59 -45.43
C PHE A 281 -7.45 -2.44 -44.53
N THR A 282 -7.63 -3.36 -43.62
CA THR A 282 -8.67 -3.27 -42.60
C THR A 282 -7.99 -3.00 -41.27
N SER A 283 -8.37 -1.94 -40.61
CA SER A 283 -8.01 -1.78 -39.21
C SER A 283 -8.96 -2.63 -38.39
N LEU A 284 -8.43 -3.52 -37.57
CA LEU A 284 -9.22 -4.16 -36.53
C LEU A 284 -9.61 -3.08 -35.52
N GLN A 285 -10.73 -2.39 -35.82
CA GLN A 285 -11.33 -1.48 -34.90
C GLN A 285 -11.78 -2.32 -33.70
N SER A 286 -11.07 -2.22 -32.58
CA SER A 286 -11.46 -2.91 -31.35
C SER A 286 -12.76 -2.27 -30.88
N ASP A 287 -13.88 -3.00 -31.01
CA ASP A 287 -15.19 -2.60 -30.49
C ASP A 287 -15.00 -2.12 -29.05
N SER A 288 -15.23 -0.83 -28.82
CA SER A 288 -15.23 -0.28 -27.46
C SER A 288 -16.53 -0.74 -26.77
N VAL A 289 -16.38 -1.33 -25.61
CA VAL A 289 -17.46 -1.95 -24.85
C VAL A 289 -17.59 -1.29 -23.49
N VAL A 290 -18.81 -1.16 -23.02
CA VAL A 290 -19.11 -0.72 -21.65
C VAL A 290 -19.66 -1.89 -20.87
N LEU A 291 -19.02 -2.16 -19.75
CA LEU A 291 -19.45 -3.16 -18.78
C LEU A 291 -20.44 -2.52 -17.79
N SER A 292 -21.63 -3.08 -17.72
CA SER A 292 -22.68 -2.65 -16.80
C SER A 292 -23.22 -3.84 -16.00
N VAL A 293 -23.91 -3.55 -14.90
CA VAL A 293 -24.59 -4.56 -14.08
C VAL A 293 -26.03 -4.11 -13.87
N PRO A 294 -27.02 -5.03 -13.89
CA PRO A 294 -28.41 -4.69 -13.62
C PRO A 294 -28.59 -3.91 -12.30
N SER A 295 -29.39 -2.86 -12.33
CA SER A 295 -29.60 -1.97 -11.16
C SER A 295 -30.31 -2.66 -9.99
N SER A 296 -30.90 -3.83 -10.21
CA SER A 296 -31.58 -4.65 -9.19
C SER A 296 -30.63 -5.42 -8.28
N GLU A 297 -29.36 -5.57 -8.67
CA GLU A 297 -28.35 -6.27 -7.88
C GLU A 297 -27.89 -5.48 -6.66
N ASP A 298 -27.51 -6.23 -5.61
CA ASP A 298 -26.86 -5.64 -4.44
C ASP A 298 -25.53 -4.98 -4.83
N VAL A 299 -25.24 -3.81 -4.27
CA VAL A 299 -24.06 -3.00 -4.61
C VAL A 299 -22.76 -3.76 -4.44
N GLU A 300 -22.64 -4.55 -3.38
CA GLU A 300 -21.41 -5.32 -3.12
C GLU A 300 -21.21 -6.44 -4.14
N THR A 301 -22.31 -7.11 -4.53
CA THR A 301 -22.29 -8.15 -5.56
C THR A 301 -21.96 -7.55 -6.93
N ALA A 302 -22.60 -6.43 -7.28
CA ALA A 302 -22.35 -5.73 -8.54
C ALA A 302 -20.90 -5.25 -8.67
N VAL A 303 -20.36 -4.62 -7.62
CA VAL A 303 -18.96 -4.16 -7.62
C VAL A 303 -17.98 -5.32 -7.65
N SER A 304 -18.30 -6.45 -7.00
CA SER A 304 -17.47 -7.65 -7.05
C SER A 304 -17.44 -8.28 -8.45
N ALA A 305 -18.60 -8.31 -9.13
CA ALA A 305 -18.71 -8.77 -10.51
C ALA A 305 -17.94 -7.87 -11.50
N LEU A 306 -18.10 -6.54 -11.39
CA LEU A 306 -17.35 -5.58 -12.19
C LEU A 306 -15.84 -5.65 -11.95
N THR A 307 -15.42 -5.92 -10.71
CA THR A 307 -14.00 -6.13 -10.37
C THR A 307 -13.45 -7.37 -11.10
N GLN A 308 -14.18 -8.47 -11.08
CA GLN A 308 -13.79 -9.71 -11.80
C GLN A 308 -13.74 -9.47 -13.32
N ALA A 309 -14.75 -8.78 -13.87
CA ALA A 309 -14.75 -8.44 -15.28
C ALA A 309 -13.58 -7.57 -15.68
N THR A 310 -13.29 -6.52 -14.90
CA THR A 310 -12.14 -5.62 -15.12
C THR A 310 -10.83 -6.41 -15.23
N ILE A 311 -10.60 -7.37 -14.34
CA ILE A 311 -9.40 -8.20 -14.33
C ILE A 311 -9.36 -9.10 -15.59
N SER A 312 -10.48 -9.78 -15.91
CA SER A 312 -10.55 -10.69 -17.06
C SER A 312 -10.40 -9.97 -18.40
N TRP A 313 -11.02 -8.79 -18.56
CA TRP A 313 -10.92 -7.99 -19.78
C TRP A 313 -9.53 -7.38 -19.96
N THR A 314 -8.89 -6.95 -18.87
CA THR A 314 -7.51 -6.49 -18.94
C THR A 314 -6.55 -7.62 -19.33
N SER A 315 -6.74 -8.83 -18.82
CA SER A 315 -5.88 -9.98 -19.15
C SER A 315 -5.97 -10.35 -20.64
N THR A 316 -7.12 -10.10 -21.29
CA THR A 316 -7.32 -10.29 -22.73
C THR A 316 -6.98 -9.07 -23.57
N ASN A 317 -6.45 -8.00 -22.95
CA ASN A 317 -6.05 -6.74 -23.58
C ASN A 317 -7.16 -6.09 -24.43
N ARG A 318 -8.42 -6.16 -23.96
CA ARG A 318 -9.58 -5.56 -24.63
C ARG A 318 -9.81 -4.13 -24.15
N VAL A 319 -10.39 -3.30 -25.03
CA VAL A 319 -10.85 -1.95 -24.69
C VAL A 319 -12.20 -2.05 -24.01
N PHE A 320 -12.34 -1.51 -22.80
CA PHE A 320 -13.60 -1.52 -22.05
C PHE A 320 -13.74 -0.29 -21.16
N GLY A 321 -14.98 0.14 -20.96
CA GLY A 321 -15.40 1.12 -19.98
C GLY A 321 -16.29 0.49 -18.91
N ILE A 322 -16.64 1.24 -17.89
CA ILE A 322 -17.54 0.80 -16.81
C ILE A 322 -18.65 1.81 -16.62
N GLN A 323 -19.88 1.32 -16.55
CA GLN A 323 -21.05 2.15 -16.21
C GLN A 323 -21.89 1.48 -15.13
N TYR A 324 -22.02 2.13 -13.97
CA TYR A 324 -22.82 1.63 -12.87
C TYR A 324 -23.32 2.76 -11.96
N LYS A 325 -24.64 2.90 -11.78
CA LYS A 325 -25.31 3.85 -10.84
C LYS A 325 -24.63 5.24 -10.74
N GLY A 326 -24.31 5.86 -11.87
CA GLY A 326 -23.66 7.19 -11.93
C GLY A 326 -22.12 7.16 -11.97
N LEU A 327 -21.48 6.03 -11.77
CA LEU A 327 -20.07 5.83 -12.09
C LEU A 327 -19.96 5.59 -13.60
N ASN A 328 -19.22 6.46 -14.30
CA ASN A 328 -18.97 6.31 -15.72
C ASN A 328 -17.49 6.49 -16.00
N ILE A 329 -16.85 5.42 -16.47
CA ILE A 329 -15.43 5.40 -16.81
C ILE A 329 -15.33 5.11 -18.31
N ALA A 330 -14.68 6.05 -19.02
CA ALA A 330 -14.53 5.95 -20.48
C ALA A 330 -13.74 4.69 -20.86
N PRO A 331 -14.04 4.11 -22.05
CA PRO A 331 -13.30 2.94 -22.53
C PRO A 331 -11.81 3.25 -22.75
N ALA A 332 -10.97 2.40 -22.19
CA ALA A 332 -9.53 2.43 -22.42
C ALA A 332 -8.94 1.02 -22.19
N GLN A 333 -7.65 0.85 -22.36
CA GLN A 333 -6.98 -0.43 -22.18
C GLN A 333 -5.69 -0.30 -21.35
N GLY A 334 -5.21 -1.42 -20.86
CA GLY A 334 -3.93 -1.54 -20.18
C GLY A 334 -4.00 -1.46 -18.65
N ALA A 335 -2.85 -1.70 -18.01
CA ALA A 335 -2.74 -1.81 -16.54
C ALA A 335 -3.10 -0.53 -15.79
N LYS A 336 -2.85 0.64 -16.38
CA LYS A 336 -3.20 1.92 -15.78
C LYS A 336 -4.71 2.09 -15.70
N HIS A 337 -5.42 1.80 -16.79
CA HIS A 337 -6.89 1.82 -16.84
C HIS A 337 -7.51 0.84 -15.85
N MET A 338 -6.96 -0.38 -15.76
CA MET A 338 -7.37 -1.35 -14.73
C MET A 338 -7.26 -0.76 -13.32
N GLY A 339 -6.13 -0.13 -12.98
CA GLY A 339 -5.94 0.50 -11.67
C GLY A 339 -6.94 1.63 -11.39
N GLU A 340 -7.25 2.45 -12.38
CA GLU A 340 -8.26 3.51 -12.28
C GLU A 340 -9.67 2.93 -12.06
N CYS A 341 -10.06 1.91 -12.83
CA CYS A 341 -11.33 1.21 -12.67
C CYS A 341 -11.47 0.57 -11.28
N LEU A 342 -10.47 -0.20 -10.86
CA LEU A 342 -10.47 -0.87 -9.56
C LEU A 342 -10.52 0.12 -8.39
N SER A 343 -9.81 1.25 -8.51
CA SER A 343 -9.82 2.31 -7.49
C SER A 343 -11.16 3.02 -7.41
N ALA A 344 -11.77 3.32 -8.55
CA ALA A 344 -13.11 3.90 -8.62
C ALA A 344 -14.17 2.97 -8.02
N LEU A 345 -14.14 1.66 -8.36
CA LEU A 345 -15.01 0.65 -7.80
C LEU A 345 -14.80 0.45 -6.29
N ALA A 346 -13.56 0.55 -5.81
CA ALA A 346 -13.26 0.46 -4.39
C ALA A 346 -13.89 1.59 -3.59
N CYS A 347 -13.85 2.83 -4.12
CA CYS A 347 -14.38 4.02 -3.47
C CYS A 347 -15.88 4.25 -3.73
N PHE A 348 -16.51 3.43 -4.56
CA PHE A 348 -17.92 3.59 -4.91
C PHE A 348 -18.82 3.31 -3.70
N ASN A 349 -19.63 4.31 -3.33
CA ASN A 349 -20.66 4.22 -2.30
C ASN A 349 -22.00 4.61 -2.89
N ASP A 350 -23.07 3.94 -2.49
CA ASP A 350 -24.44 4.16 -2.97
C ASP A 350 -25.06 5.50 -2.49
N SER A 351 -24.31 6.32 -1.77
CA SER A 351 -24.76 7.65 -1.35
C SER A 351 -24.55 8.64 -2.49
N PRO A 352 -25.58 9.40 -2.90
CA PRO A 352 -25.47 10.44 -3.93
C PRO A 352 -24.73 11.64 -3.35
N THR A 353 -23.45 11.55 -3.11
CA THR A 353 -22.60 12.69 -2.81
C THR A 353 -21.80 13.05 -4.05
N LEU A 354 -22.16 14.21 -4.57
CA LEU A 354 -21.46 15.02 -5.56
C LEU A 354 -19.98 14.64 -5.70
N THR A 355 -19.67 13.95 -6.78
CA THR A 355 -18.30 13.72 -7.24
C THR A 355 -17.72 15.06 -7.71
N SER A 356 -17.07 15.78 -6.79
CA SER A 356 -16.03 16.71 -7.21
C SER A 356 -14.85 15.87 -7.70
N ALA A 357 -14.60 15.92 -8.99
CA ALA A 357 -13.42 15.35 -9.63
C ALA A 357 -12.16 15.70 -8.81
N PRO A 358 -11.22 14.79 -8.63
CA PRO A 358 -9.92 15.14 -8.06
C PRO A 358 -9.25 16.13 -9.02
N SER A 359 -9.20 17.40 -8.62
CA SER A 359 -8.43 18.42 -9.26
C SER A 359 -6.96 18.01 -9.21
N SER A 360 -6.46 17.45 -10.28
CA SER A 360 -5.04 17.26 -10.52
C SER A 360 -4.40 18.64 -10.65
N LYS A 361 -3.94 19.20 -9.53
CA LYS A 361 -2.98 20.30 -9.60
C LYS A 361 -1.65 19.72 -10.07
N PRO A 362 -1.13 20.16 -11.21
CA PRO A 362 0.21 19.83 -11.61
C PRO A 362 1.18 20.47 -10.59
N VAL A 363 2.03 19.65 -9.99
CA VAL A 363 3.16 20.14 -9.21
C VAL A 363 4.10 20.84 -10.19
N SER A 364 4.06 22.17 -10.16
CA SER A 364 5.03 22.99 -10.89
C SER A 364 6.40 22.88 -10.23
N ILE A 365 7.30 22.17 -10.90
CA ILE A 365 8.74 22.21 -10.62
C ILE A 365 9.26 23.55 -11.18
N SER A 366 9.30 24.58 -10.35
CA SER A 366 10.11 25.78 -10.64
C SER A 366 10.32 26.55 -9.34
N SER A 367 11.48 26.41 -8.77
CA SER A 367 12.28 27.44 -8.09
C SER A 367 13.28 26.85 -7.09
N ILE A 368 14.27 26.13 -7.59
CA ILE A 368 15.57 26.04 -6.91
C ILE A 368 16.56 26.68 -7.87
N GLN A 369 16.69 27.99 -7.79
CA GLN A 369 17.91 28.67 -8.24
C GLN A 369 18.10 29.95 -7.44
N LYS A 370 19.32 30.04 -6.87
CA LYS A 370 20.03 31.25 -6.40
C LYS A 370 19.63 31.89 -5.07
N LYS A 371 20.40 31.53 -4.04
CA LYS A 371 21.05 32.54 -3.19
C LYS A 371 22.39 31.98 -2.72
N THR A 372 23.41 32.12 -3.58
CA THR A 372 24.81 32.29 -3.21
C THR A 372 25.13 33.75 -3.42
N GLY A 373 25.68 34.40 -2.41
CA GLY A 373 26.33 35.71 -2.57
C GLY A 373 25.85 36.75 -1.56
N ALA A 374 26.49 36.85 -0.40
CA ALA A 374 27.10 37.96 0.24
C ALA A 374 27.48 37.58 1.69
#